data_fd4cb2fe47e091be7668253dcdb7608b
#
_entry.id   fd4cb2fe47e091be7668253dcdb7608b
#
_cell.length_a   1.000
_cell.length_b   1.000
_cell.length_c   1.000
_cell.angle_alpha   90.00
_cell.angle_beta   90.00
_cell.angle_gamma   90.00
#
_symmetry.space_group_name_H-M   'P 1'
#
loop_
_entity.id
_entity.type
_entity.pdbx_description
1 polymer ?
#
loop_
_entity_poly.entity_id
_entity_poly.type
_entity_poly.pdbx_seq_one_letter_code
_entity_poly.pdbx_strand_id
1 'polypeptide(L)'
;MCIRDRSVITDECSMSLDNTSVDLSSEKLLKYAGQEIASKDIESILKGLHIDAKKTKTGWNCSIPTFRTDLKVETDLIEEVFRCYGYDNIKSSFNYSSIMQYANDEESTISSLKHHLSSLGFHQSYNNSLEDIEEVKLFGKDAVSVMNPSSERMNTLRTNLHSGLLKNLDFNYRNGSANTLIYEYGTIFEGKTDKLDDITQKSSLSCLVHGDVFSKNVHFDSIPASFSFLKGVASNIFEDKRLGIKVKFSKQKHHYCDPYFSIIDGKKQVIGGLGIIKDSLLKQLDIAHKHEVVVFDIDPEIFTDYGSYRTKVEDIVTFPIVQRDLNFKMDSSIQVGDVVKTMKSINQSILQNVIPVDIYQSKDTSSKDVLFSLNFQSSKKTLEDNDVNSIIAEIINIVSKKFNAKLRDN
;
A
#
# COMPACT_ATOMS: atom_id res chain seq x y z
N MET A 1 77.13 8.58 -16.74
CA MET A 1 76.18 9.46 -17.43
C MET A 1 75.41 8.62 -18.46
N CYS A 2 74.17 8.22 -18.13
CA CYS A 2 73.37 7.43 -19.08
C CYS A 2 72.73 8.38 -20.07
N ILE A 3 73.26 8.42 -21.28
CA ILE A 3 72.60 9.09 -22.40
C ILE A 3 71.44 8.18 -22.82
N ARG A 4 70.24 8.64 -22.62
CA ARG A 4 69.05 7.99 -23.18
C ARG A 4 68.79 8.61 -24.55
N ASP A 5 69.14 7.85 -25.56
CA ASP A 5 68.80 8.20 -26.94
C ASP A 5 67.28 7.99 -27.13
N ARG A 6 66.69 8.85 -27.91
CA ARG A 6 65.27 8.76 -28.32
C ARG A 6 65.22 8.63 -29.83
N SER A 7 64.36 7.77 -30.31
CA SER A 7 64.02 7.68 -31.72
C SER A 7 63.25 8.91 -32.19
N VAL A 8 63.20 9.09 -33.49
CA VAL A 8 62.29 10.06 -34.11
C VAL A 8 60.85 9.69 -33.70
N ILE A 9 60.05 10.72 -33.53
CA ILE A 9 58.59 10.52 -33.28
C ILE A 9 57.98 9.88 -34.53
N THR A 10 57.43 8.72 -34.41
CA THR A 10 56.61 8.06 -35.43
C THR A 10 55.14 8.21 -35.04
N ASP A 11 54.37 8.83 -35.92
CA ASP A 11 52.92 8.99 -35.76
C ASP A 11 52.25 8.46 -37.04
N GLU A 12 51.58 7.30 -36.88
CA GLU A 12 50.83 6.67 -37.96
C GLU A 12 49.37 6.56 -37.53
N CYS A 13 48.49 7.32 -38.19
CA CYS A 13 47.06 7.28 -37.99
C CYS A 13 46.35 6.80 -39.25
N SER A 14 45.56 5.74 -39.15
CA SER A 14 44.79 5.17 -40.26
C SER A 14 43.50 5.95 -40.55
N MET A 15 43.12 6.88 -39.69
CA MET A 15 41.89 7.68 -39.85
C MET A 15 42.23 9.16 -40.00
N SER A 16 41.54 9.85 -40.90
CA SER A 16 41.53 11.30 -40.97
C SER A 16 40.73 11.84 -39.79
N LEU A 17 41.40 12.61 -38.93
CA LEU A 17 40.74 13.28 -37.80
C LEU A 17 40.37 14.70 -38.26
N ASP A 18 39.10 14.87 -38.68
CA ASP A 18 38.58 16.17 -39.05
C ASP A 18 37.98 16.89 -37.84
N ASN A 19 38.18 18.19 -37.76
CA ASN A 19 37.54 19.00 -36.75
C ASN A 19 36.02 19.01 -36.96
N THR A 20 35.26 18.69 -35.90
CA THR A 20 33.82 18.82 -35.93
C THR A 20 33.40 20.27 -35.75
N SER A 21 32.25 20.66 -36.32
CA SER A 21 31.74 22.02 -36.19
C SER A 21 30.47 22.00 -35.34
N VAL A 22 30.41 22.87 -34.34
CA VAL A 22 29.24 23.03 -33.45
C VAL A 22 28.83 24.50 -33.40
N ASP A 23 27.57 24.79 -33.61
CA ASP A 23 27.04 26.15 -33.50
C ASP A 23 26.73 26.51 -32.06
N LEU A 24 27.14 27.70 -31.62
CA LEU A 24 26.84 28.27 -30.31
C LEU A 24 25.93 29.49 -30.47
N SER A 25 24.70 29.41 -30.01
CA SER A 25 23.71 30.48 -30.13
C SER A 25 23.79 31.47 -28.98
N SER A 26 23.77 32.76 -29.29
CA SER A 26 23.72 33.84 -28.29
C SER A 26 22.41 33.78 -27.49
N GLU A 27 21.30 33.43 -28.15
CA GLU A 27 19.98 33.30 -27.48
C GLU A 27 19.97 32.19 -26.43
N LYS A 28 20.57 31.05 -26.79
CA LYS A 28 20.61 29.90 -25.88
C LYS A 28 21.57 30.15 -24.72
N LEU A 29 22.74 30.79 -24.99
CA LEU A 29 23.62 31.28 -23.92
C LEU A 29 22.91 32.20 -22.94
N LEU A 30 22.19 33.19 -23.43
CA LEU A 30 21.40 34.10 -22.60
C LEU A 30 20.34 33.36 -21.78
N LYS A 31 19.62 32.42 -22.41
CA LYS A 31 18.59 31.61 -21.77
C LYS A 31 19.16 30.79 -20.62
N TYR A 32 20.31 30.19 -20.78
CA TYR A 32 20.94 29.35 -19.76
C TYR A 32 21.61 30.18 -18.66
N ALA A 33 22.28 31.29 -19.01
CA ALA A 33 22.93 32.18 -18.05
C ALA A 33 21.94 33.07 -17.28
N GLY A 34 20.77 33.34 -17.86
CA GLY A 34 19.80 34.33 -17.31
C GLY A 34 20.31 35.77 -17.43
N GLN A 35 21.48 36.00 -17.96
CA GLN A 35 22.13 37.32 -18.18
C GLN A 35 22.98 37.33 -19.43
N GLU A 36 23.24 38.50 -20.00
CA GLU A 36 24.16 38.65 -21.13
C GLU A 36 25.61 38.50 -20.68
N ILE A 37 26.37 37.72 -21.41
CA ILE A 37 27.83 37.61 -21.31
C ILE A 37 28.39 38.36 -22.51
N ALA A 38 29.36 39.24 -22.29
CA ALA A 38 29.93 40.05 -23.37
C ALA A 38 30.58 39.16 -24.44
N SER A 39 30.30 39.45 -25.72
CA SER A 39 30.84 38.66 -26.84
C SER A 39 32.38 38.52 -26.81
N LYS A 40 33.08 39.58 -26.34
CA LYS A 40 34.53 39.55 -26.18
C LYS A 40 35.02 38.52 -25.18
N ASP A 41 34.26 38.31 -24.09
CA ASP A 41 34.61 37.33 -23.04
C ASP A 41 34.39 35.93 -23.59
N ILE A 42 33.27 35.70 -24.30
CA ILE A 42 32.96 34.42 -24.94
C ILE A 42 34.05 34.05 -25.94
N GLU A 43 34.42 34.99 -26.85
CA GLU A 43 35.45 34.76 -27.86
C GLU A 43 36.84 34.52 -27.22
N SER A 44 37.17 35.24 -26.15
CA SER A 44 38.39 35.05 -25.39
C SER A 44 38.45 33.66 -24.74
N ILE A 45 37.33 33.21 -24.13
CA ILE A 45 37.22 31.90 -23.50
C ILE A 45 37.40 30.79 -24.54
N LEU A 46 36.64 30.86 -25.65
CA LEU A 46 36.73 29.85 -26.72
C LEU A 46 38.14 29.75 -27.28
N LYS A 47 38.77 30.90 -27.51
CA LYS A 47 40.17 30.96 -27.97
C LYS A 47 41.12 30.36 -26.94
N GLY A 48 40.95 30.65 -25.66
CA GLY A 48 41.74 30.06 -24.57
C GLY A 48 41.62 28.54 -24.49
N LEU A 49 40.50 27.98 -24.94
CA LEU A 49 40.24 26.55 -25.02
C LEU A 49 40.65 25.92 -26.35
N HIS A 50 41.36 26.68 -27.21
CA HIS A 50 41.77 26.28 -28.57
C HIS A 50 40.60 25.96 -29.51
N ILE A 51 39.42 26.58 -29.26
CA ILE A 51 38.25 26.45 -30.13
C ILE A 51 38.20 27.66 -31.06
N ASP A 52 38.32 27.41 -32.38
CA ASP A 52 38.19 28.47 -33.37
C ASP A 52 36.72 28.82 -33.57
N ALA A 53 36.34 30.03 -33.12
CA ALA A 53 34.97 30.53 -33.18
C ALA A 53 34.80 31.61 -34.23
N LYS A 54 34.01 31.37 -35.26
CA LYS A 54 33.64 32.36 -36.27
C LYS A 54 32.29 32.98 -35.94
N LYS A 55 32.26 34.31 -35.78
CA LYS A 55 31.03 35.04 -35.45
C LYS A 55 30.00 34.92 -36.58
N THR A 56 28.78 34.60 -36.26
CA THR A 56 27.63 34.56 -37.17
C THR A 56 26.59 35.61 -36.78
N LYS A 57 25.43 35.66 -37.46
CA LYS A 57 24.36 36.60 -37.13
C LYS A 57 23.66 36.23 -35.80
N THR A 58 23.67 34.96 -35.41
CA THR A 58 22.93 34.42 -34.26
C THR A 58 23.83 33.93 -33.13
N GLY A 59 25.17 33.98 -33.32
CA GLY A 59 26.14 33.46 -32.35
C GLY A 59 27.49 33.18 -32.94
N TRP A 60 28.00 31.99 -32.76
CA TRP A 60 29.33 31.56 -33.25
C TRP A 60 29.26 30.16 -33.87
N ASN A 61 29.95 29.95 -34.95
CA ASN A 61 30.27 28.63 -35.47
C ASN A 61 31.64 28.23 -34.95
N CYS A 62 31.70 27.19 -34.13
CA CYS A 62 32.87 26.75 -33.38
C CYS A 62 33.48 25.49 -34.03
N SER A 63 34.76 25.56 -34.43
CA SER A 63 35.52 24.39 -34.89
C SER A 63 36.17 23.71 -33.69
N ILE A 64 35.74 22.51 -33.41
CA ILE A 64 36.19 21.73 -32.22
C ILE A 64 37.48 21.00 -32.58
N PRO A 65 38.56 21.16 -31.79
CA PRO A 65 39.80 20.45 -32.05
C PRO A 65 39.64 18.95 -31.77
N THR A 66 40.37 18.13 -32.51
CA THR A 66 40.22 16.67 -32.50
C THR A 66 40.48 16.00 -31.14
N PHE A 67 41.26 16.66 -30.27
CA PHE A 67 41.54 16.16 -28.92
C PHE A 67 40.37 16.40 -27.92
N ARG A 68 39.36 17.22 -28.27
CA ARG A 68 38.18 17.48 -27.46
C ARG A 68 37.02 16.60 -27.97
N THR A 69 37.11 15.32 -27.69
CA THR A 69 36.09 14.32 -28.09
C THR A 69 34.78 14.40 -27.29
N ASP A 70 34.79 15.18 -26.21
CA ASP A 70 33.71 15.48 -25.32
C ASP A 70 32.74 16.53 -25.88
N LEU A 71 33.22 17.49 -26.66
CA LEU A 71 32.40 18.60 -27.18
C LEU A 71 31.68 18.21 -28.47
N LYS A 72 30.43 17.78 -28.35
CA LYS A 72 29.63 17.27 -29.47
C LYS A 72 28.40 18.12 -29.77
N VAL A 73 27.86 18.78 -28.76
CA VAL A 73 26.63 19.55 -28.88
C VAL A 73 26.79 20.96 -28.31
N GLU A 74 25.87 21.84 -28.64
CA GLU A 74 25.88 23.24 -28.21
C GLU A 74 25.96 23.42 -26.70
N THR A 75 25.28 22.55 -25.96
CA THR A 75 25.29 22.60 -24.48
C THR A 75 26.67 22.37 -23.89
N ASP A 76 27.50 21.56 -24.52
CA ASP A 76 28.88 21.32 -24.08
C ASP A 76 29.72 22.62 -24.19
N LEU A 77 29.50 23.37 -25.26
CA LEU A 77 30.15 24.69 -25.42
C LEU A 77 29.66 25.73 -24.44
N ILE A 78 28.37 25.70 -24.12
CA ILE A 78 27.78 26.57 -23.09
C ILE A 78 28.41 26.26 -21.73
N GLU A 79 28.55 24.99 -21.38
CA GLU A 79 29.20 24.56 -20.14
C GLU A 79 30.64 25.08 -20.07
N GLU A 80 31.43 24.92 -21.11
CA GLU A 80 32.82 25.43 -21.19
C GLU A 80 32.89 26.95 -21.00
N VAL A 81 32.00 27.69 -21.67
CA VAL A 81 31.92 29.12 -21.48
C VAL A 81 31.59 29.48 -20.01
N PHE A 82 30.61 28.83 -19.40
CA PHE A 82 30.23 29.13 -18.02
C PHE A 82 31.33 28.74 -17.03
N ARG A 83 31.94 27.58 -17.22
CA ARG A 83 33.05 27.12 -16.39
C ARG A 83 34.24 28.10 -16.39
N CYS A 84 34.59 28.61 -17.56
CA CYS A 84 35.70 29.57 -17.68
C CYS A 84 35.31 31.01 -17.30
N TYR A 85 34.05 31.41 -17.54
CA TYR A 85 33.52 32.70 -17.09
C TYR A 85 33.42 32.77 -15.58
N GLY A 86 33.17 31.61 -14.94
CA GLY A 86 32.96 31.44 -13.50
C GLY A 86 31.49 31.47 -13.12
N TYR A 87 31.00 30.41 -12.52
CA TYR A 87 29.58 30.31 -12.08
C TYR A 87 29.22 31.38 -11.06
N ASP A 88 30.16 31.86 -10.25
CA ASP A 88 29.94 32.93 -9.26
C ASP A 88 29.64 34.29 -9.92
N ASN A 89 30.02 34.47 -11.20
CA ASN A 89 29.73 35.68 -11.97
C ASN A 89 28.34 35.64 -12.61
N ILE A 90 27.64 34.47 -12.56
CA ILE A 90 26.28 34.30 -13.07
C ILE A 90 25.30 34.58 -11.95
N LYS A 91 24.51 35.66 -12.07
CA LYS A 91 23.56 36.06 -11.06
C LYS A 91 22.34 35.13 -11.06
N SER A 92 22.04 34.52 -9.93
CA SER A 92 20.81 33.77 -9.78
C SER A 92 19.58 34.70 -9.85
N SER A 93 18.67 34.44 -10.77
CA SER A 93 17.38 35.11 -10.85
C SER A 93 16.26 34.09 -10.59
N PHE A 94 15.39 34.43 -9.63
CA PHE A 94 14.23 33.59 -9.29
C PHE A 94 12.97 34.20 -9.90
N ASN A 95 12.70 33.92 -11.16
CA ASN A 95 11.38 34.16 -11.73
C ASN A 95 10.56 32.88 -11.65
N TYR A 96 9.77 32.76 -10.62
CA TYR A 96 8.89 31.62 -10.41
C TYR A 96 7.45 32.00 -10.76
N SER A 97 6.90 31.40 -11.80
CA SER A 97 5.46 31.39 -12.04
C SER A 97 4.98 29.95 -12.07
N SER A 98 4.17 29.57 -11.09
CA SER A 98 3.49 28.27 -11.13
C SER A 98 2.01 28.48 -11.36
N ILE A 99 1.48 27.74 -12.32
CA ILE A 99 0.03 27.54 -12.40
C ILE A 99 -0.27 26.45 -11.38
N MET A 100 -0.90 26.81 -10.27
CA MET A 100 -1.42 25.83 -9.32
C MET A 100 -2.57 25.09 -10.02
N GLN A 101 -2.27 23.94 -10.60
CA GLN A 101 -3.30 22.96 -10.88
C GLN A 101 -3.57 22.23 -9.56
N TYR A 102 -4.83 22.22 -9.14
CA TYR A 102 -5.24 21.27 -8.11
C TYR A 102 -5.02 19.89 -8.69
N ALA A 103 -3.93 19.26 -8.31
CA ALA A 103 -3.76 17.85 -8.60
C ALA A 103 -4.93 17.11 -7.93
N ASN A 104 -5.65 16.30 -8.68
CA ASN A 104 -6.45 15.25 -8.07
C ASN A 104 -5.45 14.37 -7.31
N ASP A 105 -5.49 14.47 -6.00
CA ASP A 105 -4.57 13.75 -5.12
C ASP A 105 -5.05 12.29 -5.02
N GLU A 106 -4.75 11.49 -6.06
CA GLU A 106 -4.99 10.05 -6.05
C GLU A 106 -4.22 9.36 -4.91
N GLU A 107 -3.11 9.96 -4.49
CA GLU A 107 -2.35 9.52 -3.33
C GLU A 107 -3.10 9.71 -2.00
N SER A 108 -4.09 10.59 -1.93
CA SER A 108 -4.79 10.92 -0.69
C SER A 108 -5.47 9.71 -0.06
N THR A 109 -6.07 8.83 -0.86
CA THR A 109 -6.79 7.64 -0.36
C THR A 109 -5.83 6.61 0.23
N ILE A 110 -4.73 6.32 -0.45
CA ILE A 110 -3.70 5.41 0.04
C ILE A 110 -2.99 5.98 1.26
N SER A 111 -2.67 7.28 1.26
CA SER A 111 -2.09 7.97 2.42
C SER A 111 -3.04 7.91 3.62
N SER A 112 -4.33 8.17 3.41
CA SER A 112 -5.35 8.06 4.47
C SER A 112 -5.44 6.64 5.03
N LEU A 113 -5.35 5.61 4.18
CA LEU A 113 -5.36 4.21 4.60
C LEU A 113 -4.12 3.85 5.42
N LYS A 114 -2.94 4.31 5.00
CA LYS A 114 -1.69 4.13 5.76
C LYS A 114 -1.76 4.83 7.12
N HIS A 115 -2.25 6.07 7.16
CA HIS A 115 -2.46 6.81 8.40
C HIS A 115 -3.46 6.11 9.32
N HIS A 116 -4.55 5.57 8.76
CA HIS A 116 -5.52 4.82 9.52
C HIS A 116 -4.90 3.57 10.17
N LEU A 117 -4.15 2.76 9.43
CA LEU A 117 -3.44 1.60 9.98
C LEU A 117 -2.42 2.00 11.05
N SER A 118 -1.65 3.07 10.80
CA SER A 118 -0.68 3.58 11.79
C SER A 118 -1.36 4.05 13.08
N SER A 119 -2.54 4.68 12.99
CA SER A 119 -3.33 5.09 14.16
C SER A 119 -3.86 3.93 14.99
N LEU A 120 -4.00 2.74 14.38
CA LEU A 120 -4.36 1.49 15.05
C LEU A 120 -3.16 0.73 15.61
N GLY A 121 -1.96 1.31 15.53
CA GLY A 121 -0.73 0.73 16.09
C GLY A 121 0.06 -0.14 15.11
N PHE A 122 -0.26 -0.17 13.84
CA PHE A 122 0.52 -0.88 12.84
C PHE A 122 1.75 -0.09 12.42
N HIS A 123 2.86 -0.78 12.21
CA HIS A 123 4.09 -0.24 11.64
C HIS A 123 4.22 -0.63 10.16
N GLN A 124 4.61 0.33 9.33
CA GLN A 124 4.85 0.05 7.91
C GLN A 124 6.18 -0.69 7.72
N SER A 125 6.14 -1.75 6.93
CA SER A 125 7.32 -2.48 6.47
C SER A 125 7.58 -2.19 5.00
N TYR A 126 8.86 -2.30 4.61
CA TYR A 126 9.32 -2.29 3.23
C TYR A 126 10.21 -3.49 3.00
N ASN A 127 9.76 -4.40 2.16
CA ASN A 127 10.50 -5.61 1.82
C ASN A 127 10.96 -5.59 0.36
N ASN A 128 12.01 -6.36 0.06
CA ASN A 128 12.48 -6.51 -1.30
C ASN A 128 11.41 -7.18 -2.18
N SER A 129 11.32 -6.74 -3.44
CA SER A 129 10.44 -7.37 -4.42
C SER A 129 11.02 -8.66 -5.00
N LEU A 130 12.31 -8.94 -4.76
CA LEU A 130 12.97 -10.17 -5.15
C LEU A 130 13.06 -11.13 -3.97
N GLU A 131 12.66 -12.36 -4.20
CA GLU A 131 12.59 -13.43 -3.22
C GLU A 131 13.21 -14.72 -3.77
N ASP A 132 13.37 -15.72 -2.91
CA ASP A 132 13.80 -17.06 -3.30
C ASP A 132 12.65 -17.83 -3.96
N ILE A 133 12.89 -18.43 -5.13
CA ILE A 133 11.89 -19.20 -5.88
C ILE A 133 11.30 -20.33 -5.04
N GLU A 134 12.10 -20.99 -4.18
CA GLU A 134 11.63 -22.09 -3.36
C GLU A 134 10.64 -21.61 -2.27
N GLU A 135 10.85 -20.43 -1.73
CA GLU A 135 9.91 -19.80 -0.80
C GLU A 135 8.63 -19.36 -1.51
N VAL A 136 8.74 -18.71 -2.68
CA VAL A 136 7.58 -18.23 -3.45
C VAL A 136 6.67 -19.40 -3.85
N LYS A 137 7.22 -20.56 -4.23
CA LYS A 137 6.44 -21.77 -4.54
C LYS A 137 5.54 -22.23 -3.39
N LEU A 138 5.92 -21.98 -2.13
CA LEU A 138 5.12 -22.35 -0.97
C LEU A 138 3.79 -21.59 -0.89
N PHE A 139 3.70 -20.45 -1.55
CA PHE A 139 2.47 -19.66 -1.64
C PHE A 139 1.57 -20.05 -2.84
N GLY A 140 2.00 -21.02 -3.65
CA GLY A 140 1.16 -21.71 -4.64
C GLY A 140 0.81 -20.90 -5.89
N LYS A 141 1.60 -19.89 -6.25
CA LYS A 141 1.43 -19.09 -7.47
C LYS A 141 2.59 -19.27 -8.43
N ASP A 142 2.30 -19.14 -9.73
CA ASP A 142 3.33 -18.98 -10.76
C ASP A 142 4.10 -17.70 -10.50
N ALA A 143 5.41 -17.72 -10.65
CA ALA A 143 6.29 -16.62 -10.34
C ALA A 143 7.22 -16.28 -11.50
N VAL A 144 7.57 -15.03 -11.62
CA VAL A 144 8.46 -14.52 -12.66
C VAL A 144 9.90 -14.58 -12.16
N SER A 145 10.73 -15.39 -12.79
CA SER A 145 12.16 -15.50 -12.46
C SER A 145 12.99 -14.45 -13.19
N VAL A 146 14.04 -13.96 -12.51
CA VAL A 146 15.00 -13.00 -13.07
C VAL A 146 16.12 -13.75 -13.75
N MET A 147 16.48 -13.36 -14.97
CA MET A 147 17.48 -14.07 -15.79
C MET A 147 18.88 -13.99 -15.18
N ASN A 148 19.28 -12.83 -14.68
CA ASN A 148 20.61 -12.58 -14.09
C ASN A 148 20.47 -12.05 -12.66
N PRO A 149 20.06 -12.87 -11.67
CA PRO A 149 19.88 -12.39 -10.31
C PRO A 149 21.24 -12.08 -9.67
N SER A 150 21.28 -11.04 -8.86
CA SER A 150 22.47 -10.68 -8.06
C SER A 150 22.77 -11.67 -6.94
N SER A 151 21.81 -12.49 -6.57
CA SER A 151 21.91 -13.53 -5.55
C SER A 151 20.94 -14.68 -5.86
N GLU A 152 21.35 -15.91 -5.55
CA GLU A 152 20.49 -17.09 -5.69
C GLU A 152 19.21 -17.01 -4.84
N ARG A 153 19.26 -16.28 -3.73
CA ARG A 153 18.12 -16.05 -2.83
C ARG A 153 17.22 -14.88 -3.24
N MET A 154 17.53 -14.19 -4.34
CA MET A 154 16.80 -13.04 -4.88
C MET A 154 16.61 -13.20 -6.39
N ASN A 155 16.06 -14.33 -6.78
CA ASN A 155 15.99 -14.76 -8.19
C ASN A 155 14.58 -14.68 -8.78
N THR A 156 13.58 -14.29 -7.99
CA THR A 156 12.17 -14.36 -8.40
C THR A 156 11.40 -13.16 -7.87
N LEU A 157 10.48 -12.63 -8.67
CA LEU A 157 9.60 -11.55 -8.25
C LEU A 157 8.51 -12.08 -7.30
N ARG A 158 8.25 -11.35 -6.22
CA ARG A 158 7.24 -11.71 -5.21
C ARG A 158 5.83 -11.75 -5.78
N THR A 159 5.05 -12.76 -5.41
CA THR A 159 3.65 -12.94 -5.82
C THR A 159 2.65 -12.46 -4.77
N ASN A 160 3.10 -12.14 -3.59
CA ASN A 160 2.31 -11.64 -2.45
C ASN A 160 3.24 -10.86 -1.51
N LEU A 161 2.66 -10.16 -0.52
CA LEU A 161 3.42 -9.44 0.50
C LEU A 161 3.59 -10.24 1.79
N HIS A 162 2.86 -11.35 1.95
CA HIS A 162 2.89 -12.15 3.18
C HIS A 162 4.26 -12.78 3.44
N SER A 163 4.99 -13.17 2.40
CA SER A 163 6.34 -13.73 2.53
C SER A 163 7.29 -12.77 3.24
N GLY A 164 7.36 -11.52 2.78
CA GLY A 164 8.18 -10.48 3.40
C GLY A 164 7.74 -10.16 4.84
N LEU A 165 6.42 -10.06 5.08
CA LEU A 165 5.88 -9.80 6.42
C LEU A 165 6.17 -10.96 7.40
N LEU A 166 6.15 -12.21 6.93
CA LEU A 166 6.54 -13.37 7.75
C LEU A 166 8.01 -13.35 8.14
N LYS A 167 8.89 -12.95 7.22
CA LYS A 167 10.32 -12.76 7.53
C LYS A 167 10.54 -11.66 8.57
N ASN A 168 9.77 -10.57 8.47
CA ASN A 168 9.81 -9.50 9.47
C ASN A 168 9.30 -9.97 10.83
N LEU A 169 8.23 -10.78 10.86
CA LEU A 169 7.76 -11.41 12.10
C LEU A 169 8.86 -12.25 12.74
N ASP A 170 9.47 -13.17 11.98
CA ASP A 170 10.52 -14.06 12.47
C ASP A 170 11.71 -13.29 13.03
N PHE A 171 12.18 -12.29 12.26
CA PHE A 171 13.28 -11.43 12.71
C PHE A 171 12.96 -10.73 14.03
N ASN A 172 11.79 -10.09 14.12
CA ASN A 172 11.37 -9.38 15.32
C ASN A 172 11.21 -10.32 16.51
N TYR A 173 10.57 -11.47 16.30
CA TYR A 173 10.32 -12.44 17.34
C TYR A 173 11.62 -13.03 17.90
N ARG A 174 12.57 -13.42 17.04
CA ARG A 174 13.90 -13.92 17.46
C ARG A 174 14.74 -12.84 18.15
N ASN A 175 14.48 -11.56 17.89
CA ASN A 175 15.13 -10.44 18.56
C ASN A 175 14.36 -9.91 19.78
N GLY A 176 13.41 -10.67 20.31
CA GLY A 176 12.73 -10.40 21.58
C GLY A 176 11.46 -9.56 21.49
N SER A 177 11.01 -9.21 20.29
CA SER A 177 9.71 -8.53 20.09
C SER A 177 8.60 -9.58 19.93
N ALA A 178 7.89 -9.89 21.01
CA ALA A 178 6.81 -10.89 20.99
C ALA A 178 5.56 -10.43 20.24
N ASN A 179 5.32 -9.14 20.16
CA ASN A 179 4.13 -8.54 19.58
C ASN A 179 4.47 -7.85 18.27
N THR A 180 3.72 -8.18 17.23
CA THR A 180 3.96 -7.68 15.87
C THR A 180 2.64 -7.27 15.22
N LEU A 181 2.51 -5.99 14.90
CA LEU A 181 1.44 -5.40 14.09
C LEU A 181 2.11 -4.64 12.95
N ILE A 182 2.18 -5.24 11.79
CA ILE A 182 2.87 -4.67 10.63
C ILE A 182 1.99 -4.68 9.40
N TYR A 183 2.23 -3.73 8.50
CA TYR A 183 1.63 -3.73 7.18
C TYR A 183 2.64 -3.34 6.10
N GLU A 184 2.39 -3.76 4.89
CA GLU A 184 3.14 -3.35 3.71
C GLU A 184 2.18 -2.96 2.60
N TYR A 185 2.45 -1.82 1.96
CA TYR A 185 1.88 -1.45 0.67
C TYR A 185 2.97 -1.57 -0.38
N GLY A 186 2.74 -2.37 -1.39
CA GLY A 186 3.76 -2.63 -2.40
C GLY A 186 3.22 -3.31 -3.64
N THR A 187 4.07 -3.46 -4.64
CA THR A 187 3.75 -4.13 -5.89
C THR A 187 3.99 -5.63 -5.77
N ILE A 188 3.05 -6.42 -6.28
CA ILE A 188 3.16 -7.87 -6.48
C ILE A 188 3.11 -8.17 -7.98
N PHE A 189 3.63 -9.33 -8.37
CA PHE A 189 3.79 -9.71 -9.76
C PHE A 189 3.11 -11.06 -10.02
N GLU A 190 2.40 -11.15 -11.13
CA GLU A 190 1.75 -12.37 -11.60
C GLU A 190 2.13 -12.62 -13.05
N GLY A 191 2.35 -13.87 -13.45
CA GLY A 191 2.67 -14.22 -14.82
C GLY A 191 3.77 -15.27 -14.95
N LYS A 192 4.16 -15.53 -16.18
CA LYS A 192 5.22 -16.49 -16.52
C LYS A 192 6.35 -15.77 -17.24
N THR A 193 7.57 -16.26 -17.06
CA THR A 193 8.81 -15.64 -17.54
C THR A 193 8.95 -15.56 -19.06
N ASP A 194 8.15 -16.34 -19.81
CA ASP A 194 8.38 -16.56 -21.24
C ASP A 194 8.04 -15.34 -22.13
N LYS A 195 7.20 -14.43 -21.64
CA LYS A 195 6.81 -13.22 -22.37
C LYS A 195 6.59 -12.07 -21.41
N LEU A 196 7.18 -10.91 -21.70
CA LEU A 196 7.03 -9.69 -20.91
C LEU A 196 5.58 -9.22 -20.83
N ASP A 197 4.82 -9.40 -21.90
CA ASP A 197 3.41 -9.00 -22.00
C ASP A 197 2.48 -9.83 -21.08
N ASP A 198 2.93 -11.02 -20.65
CA ASP A 198 2.19 -11.89 -19.72
C ASP A 198 2.44 -11.53 -18.25
N ILE A 199 3.33 -10.58 -17.96
CA ILE A 199 3.66 -10.15 -16.61
C ILE A 199 2.73 -9.00 -16.20
N THR A 200 1.92 -9.24 -15.17
CA THR A 200 1.04 -8.23 -14.60
C THR A 200 1.61 -7.72 -13.28
N GLN A 201 1.63 -6.41 -13.13
CA GLN A 201 1.98 -5.73 -11.88
C GLN A 201 0.69 -5.25 -11.22
N LYS A 202 0.54 -5.54 -9.94
CA LYS A 202 -0.61 -5.11 -9.15
C LYS A 202 -0.16 -4.49 -7.83
N SER A 203 -0.82 -3.43 -7.43
CA SER A 203 -0.68 -2.92 -6.07
C SER A 203 -1.34 -3.88 -5.08
N SER A 204 -0.77 -4.01 -3.92
CA SER A 204 -1.34 -4.79 -2.81
C SER A 204 -1.05 -4.10 -1.49
N LEU A 205 -1.99 -4.19 -0.55
CA LEU A 205 -1.79 -3.83 0.83
C LEU A 205 -2.05 -5.06 1.68
N SER A 206 -1.07 -5.45 2.49
CA SER A 206 -1.19 -6.60 3.39
C SER A 206 -0.84 -6.21 4.80
N CYS A 207 -1.55 -6.78 5.76
CA CYS A 207 -1.30 -6.66 7.18
C CYS A 207 -0.98 -8.02 7.78
N LEU A 208 -0.12 -8.03 8.80
CA LEU A 208 0.17 -9.21 9.61
C LEU A 208 0.13 -8.82 11.07
N VAL A 209 -0.53 -9.64 11.88
CA VAL A 209 -0.57 -9.49 13.34
C VAL A 209 -0.20 -10.77 14.05
N HIS A 210 0.51 -10.65 15.17
CA HIS A 210 0.94 -11.73 16.04
C HIS A 210 1.14 -11.22 17.47
N GLY A 211 0.83 -12.06 18.47
CA GLY A 211 1.00 -11.73 19.89
C GLY A 211 -0.16 -10.90 20.46
N ASP A 212 0.12 -9.83 21.14
CA ASP A 212 -0.86 -8.95 21.76
C ASP A 212 -0.87 -7.56 21.11
N VAL A 213 -2.06 -7.00 20.91
CA VAL A 213 -2.24 -5.58 20.54
C VAL A 213 -1.86 -4.71 21.74
N PHE A 214 -2.31 -5.10 22.92
CA PHE A 214 -1.94 -4.50 24.19
C PHE A 214 -1.48 -5.58 25.16
N SER A 215 -0.26 -5.50 25.63
CA SER A 215 0.27 -6.40 26.62
C SER A 215 -0.39 -6.16 27.98
N LYS A 216 -0.56 -7.22 28.77
CA LYS A 216 -1.07 -7.15 30.14
C LYS A 216 -0.27 -6.17 30.99
N ASN A 217 -0.97 -5.34 31.73
CA ASN A 217 -0.39 -4.45 32.73
C ASN A 217 -1.30 -4.38 33.98
N VAL A 218 -1.00 -3.48 34.91
CA VAL A 218 -1.76 -3.34 36.18
C VAL A 218 -3.20 -2.84 36.00
N HIS A 219 -3.52 -2.25 34.83
CA HIS A 219 -4.82 -1.63 34.60
C HIS A 219 -5.76 -2.51 33.78
N PHE A 220 -5.21 -3.39 32.92
CA PHE A 220 -6.03 -4.28 32.06
C PHE A 220 -5.26 -5.55 31.68
N ASP A 221 -6.02 -6.58 31.34
CA ASP A 221 -5.50 -7.82 30.77
C ASP A 221 -5.05 -7.62 29.33
N SER A 222 -4.20 -8.55 28.82
CA SER A 222 -3.76 -8.48 27.43
C SER A 222 -4.93 -8.58 26.44
N ILE A 223 -4.83 -7.83 25.36
CA ILE A 223 -5.74 -7.91 24.22
C ILE A 223 -4.98 -8.60 23.08
N PRO A 224 -5.34 -9.84 22.71
CA PRO A 224 -4.62 -10.58 21.70
C PRO A 224 -4.82 -9.99 20.30
N ALA A 225 -3.75 -9.99 19.51
CA ALA A 225 -3.78 -9.67 18.08
C ALA A 225 -4.35 -10.86 17.30
N SER A 226 -5.64 -11.12 17.51
CA SER A 226 -6.36 -12.29 17.04
C SER A 226 -6.98 -12.10 15.66
N PHE A 227 -7.52 -13.19 15.10
CA PHE A 227 -8.36 -13.14 13.90
C PHE A 227 -9.51 -12.13 14.04
N SER A 228 -10.17 -12.08 15.19
CA SER A 228 -11.28 -11.15 15.45
C SER A 228 -10.82 -9.69 15.44
N PHE A 229 -9.63 -9.41 15.98
CA PHE A 229 -9.02 -8.08 15.94
C PHE A 229 -8.77 -7.64 14.47
N LEU A 230 -8.05 -8.46 13.69
CA LEU A 230 -7.71 -8.08 12.32
C LEU A 230 -8.94 -8.02 11.40
N LYS A 231 -9.96 -8.85 11.67
CA LYS A 231 -11.26 -8.74 11.02
C LYS A 231 -11.95 -7.41 11.35
N GLY A 232 -11.85 -6.95 12.60
CA GLY A 232 -12.35 -5.64 13.02
C GLY A 232 -11.65 -4.50 12.26
N VAL A 233 -10.31 -4.56 12.13
CA VAL A 233 -9.53 -3.61 11.35
C VAL A 233 -9.98 -3.61 9.89
N ALA A 234 -10.10 -4.78 9.26
CA ALA A 234 -10.56 -4.92 7.88
C ALA A 234 -11.98 -4.36 7.71
N SER A 235 -12.92 -4.69 8.63
CA SER A 235 -14.27 -4.15 8.60
C SER A 235 -14.29 -2.63 8.72
N ASN A 236 -13.48 -2.06 9.60
CA ASN A 236 -13.39 -0.62 9.83
C ASN A 236 -12.89 0.13 8.57
N ILE A 237 -11.92 -0.43 7.85
CA ILE A 237 -11.45 0.11 6.56
C ILE A 237 -12.61 0.23 5.57
N PHE A 238 -13.46 -0.80 5.46
CA PHE A 238 -14.57 -0.82 4.49
C PHE A 238 -15.81 -0.06 4.99
N GLU A 239 -16.03 -0.01 6.30
CA GLU A 239 -17.14 0.72 6.93
C GLU A 239 -16.89 2.23 6.99
N ASP A 240 -15.68 2.69 6.65
CA ASP A 240 -15.43 4.13 6.48
C ASP A 240 -16.44 4.69 5.47
N LYS A 241 -17.35 5.52 5.96
CA LYS A 241 -18.43 6.11 5.17
C LYS A 241 -17.92 6.89 3.95
N ARG A 242 -16.63 7.29 3.96
CA ARG A 242 -15.98 7.95 2.83
C ARG A 242 -15.76 7.00 1.65
N LEU A 243 -15.62 5.71 1.91
CA LEU A 243 -15.35 4.70 0.89
C LEU A 243 -16.62 4.06 0.34
N GLY A 244 -17.68 3.96 1.15
CA GLY A 244 -19.00 3.45 0.74
C GLY A 244 -19.02 2.00 0.24
N ILE A 245 -17.98 1.24 0.52
CA ILE A 245 -17.78 -0.12 -0.01
C ILE A 245 -18.47 -1.12 0.89
N LYS A 246 -19.50 -1.80 0.35
CA LYS A 246 -20.15 -2.91 1.05
C LYS A 246 -19.42 -4.20 0.77
N VAL A 247 -18.89 -4.85 1.79
CA VAL A 247 -18.16 -6.12 1.65
C VAL A 247 -18.86 -7.26 2.37
N LYS A 248 -18.58 -8.49 1.88
CA LYS A 248 -19.00 -9.74 2.51
C LYS A 248 -17.78 -10.63 2.71
N PHE A 249 -17.62 -11.15 3.91
CA PHE A 249 -16.62 -12.19 4.19
C PHE A 249 -17.23 -13.57 3.88
N SER A 250 -16.56 -14.33 3.01
CA SER A 250 -17.01 -15.65 2.58
C SER A 250 -15.95 -16.69 2.90
N LYS A 251 -16.27 -17.67 3.76
CA LYS A 251 -15.33 -18.74 4.11
C LYS A 251 -15.00 -19.59 2.88
N GLN A 252 -13.71 -19.80 2.62
CA GLN A 252 -13.22 -20.59 1.51
C GLN A 252 -12.02 -21.46 1.95
N LYS A 253 -11.71 -22.48 1.15
CA LYS A 253 -10.43 -23.20 1.28
C LYS A 253 -9.31 -22.35 0.72
N HIS A 254 -8.18 -22.33 1.41
CA HIS A 254 -7.01 -21.60 0.97
C HIS A 254 -5.76 -22.48 1.07
N HIS A 255 -4.79 -22.25 0.21
CA HIS A 255 -3.58 -23.06 0.14
C HIS A 255 -2.81 -23.05 1.47
N TYR A 256 -2.52 -21.87 2.00
CA TYR A 256 -1.68 -21.71 3.19
C TYR A 256 -2.38 -21.06 4.39
N CYS A 257 -3.67 -20.74 4.32
CA CYS A 257 -4.44 -20.25 5.47
C CYS A 257 -5.58 -21.20 5.86
N ASP A 258 -5.86 -21.31 7.17
CA ASP A 258 -7.03 -21.98 7.71
C ASP A 258 -7.34 -21.47 9.14
N PRO A 259 -8.52 -20.85 9.40
CA PRO A 259 -9.54 -20.49 8.42
C PRO A 259 -9.12 -19.37 7.48
N TYR A 260 -9.78 -19.30 6.30
CA TYR A 260 -9.62 -18.22 5.36
C TYR A 260 -10.97 -17.71 4.87
N PHE A 261 -11.07 -16.40 4.72
CA PHE A 261 -12.26 -15.71 4.24
C PHE A 261 -11.86 -14.76 3.11
N SER A 262 -12.44 -15.01 1.93
CA SER A 262 -12.38 -14.01 0.85
C SER A 262 -13.26 -12.83 1.18
N ILE A 263 -12.79 -11.64 0.85
CA ILE A 263 -13.51 -10.39 0.94
C ILE A 263 -14.10 -10.08 -0.42
N ILE A 264 -15.42 -10.00 -0.50
CA ILE A 264 -16.17 -9.86 -1.74
C ILE A 264 -16.93 -8.54 -1.69
N ASP A 265 -16.78 -7.73 -2.73
CA ASP A 265 -17.45 -6.43 -2.87
C ASP A 265 -18.92 -6.55 -3.31
N GLY A 266 -19.60 -5.40 -3.45
CA GLY A 266 -20.97 -5.34 -3.94
C GLY A 266 -21.16 -5.78 -5.40
N LYS A 267 -20.07 -5.78 -6.20
CA LYS A 267 -20.03 -6.26 -7.60
C LYS A 267 -19.72 -7.77 -7.69
N LYS A 268 -19.60 -8.46 -6.53
CA LYS A 268 -19.23 -9.87 -6.38
C LYS A 268 -17.79 -10.20 -6.80
N GLN A 269 -16.90 -9.22 -6.81
CA GLN A 269 -15.48 -9.43 -7.07
C GLN A 269 -14.75 -9.72 -5.76
N VAL A 270 -13.75 -10.62 -5.82
CA VAL A 270 -12.84 -10.87 -4.69
C VAL A 270 -11.81 -9.75 -4.69
N ILE A 271 -11.81 -8.96 -3.62
CA ILE A 271 -10.98 -7.77 -3.48
C ILE A 271 -9.89 -7.94 -2.42
N GLY A 272 -9.85 -9.07 -1.77
CA GLY A 272 -8.87 -9.37 -0.73
C GLY A 272 -9.20 -10.62 0.05
N GLY A 273 -8.45 -10.84 1.12
CA GLY A 273 -8.61 -11.99 1.99
C GLY A 273 -8.16 -11.76 3.42
N LEU A 274 -8.65 -12.60 4.31
CA LEU A 274 -8.31 -12.62 5.74
C LEU A 274 -8.19 -14.05 6.20
N GLY A 275 -7.09 -14.42 6.86
CA GLY A 275 -6.89 -15.78 7.31
C GLY A 275 -5.83 -15.95 8.37
N ILE A 276 -5.80 -17.15 8.95
CA ILE A 276 -4.74 -17.59 9.87
C ILE A 276 -3.77 -18.43 9.05
N ILE A 277 -2.50 -18.12 9.11
CA ILE A 277 -1.45 -18.90 8.43
C ILE A 277 -1.36 -20.29 9.08
N LYS A 278 -1.32 -21.33 8.26
CA LYS A 278 -1.18 -22.71 8.72
C LYS A 278 0.20 -22.94 9.34
N ASP A 279 0.25 -23.66 10.45
CA ASP A 279 1.50 -24.09 11.09
C ASP A 279 2.42 -24.86 10.14
N SER A 280 1.85 -25.58 9.17
CA SER A 280 2.65 -26.31 8.16
C SER A 280 3.51 -25.38 7.32
N LEU A 281 2.98 -24.22 6.90
CA LEU A 281 3.76 -23.21 6.17
C LEU A 281 4.80 -22.55 7.07
N LEU A 282 4.40 -22.16 8.29
CA LEU A 282 5.33 -21.54 9.26
C LEU A 282 6.52 -22.42 9.56
N LYS A 283 6.30 -23.72 9.71
CA LYS A 283 7.38 -24.72 9.89
C LYS A 283 8.28 -24.86 8.66
N GLN A 284 7.71 -24.86 7.44
CA GLN A 284 8.49 -24.94 6.21
C GLN A 284 9.38 -23.72 6.01
N LEU A 285 8.92 -22.55 6.45
CA LEU A 285 9.67 -21.29 6.39
C LEU A 285 10.56 -21.05 7.62
N ASP A 286 10.59 -21.98 8.58
CA ASP A 286 11.31 -21.85 9.87
C ASP A 286 10.95 -20.56 10.63
N ILE A 287 9.67 -20.16 10.58
CA ILE A 287 9.18 -18.96 11.26
C ILE A 287 8.90 -19.27 12.74
N ALA A 288 9.63 -18.59 13.62
CA ALA A 288 9.40 -18.68 15.06
C ALA A 288 8.12 -17.93 15.46
N HIS A 289 7.23 -18.60 16.17
CA HIS A 289 5.96 -18.03 16.63
C HIS A 289 5.45 -18.74 17.89
N LYS A 290 4.60 -18.07 18.65
CA LYS A 290 3.94 -18.63 19.84
C LYS A 290 2.41 -18.56 19.73
N HIS A 291 1.90 -17.57 19.03
CA HIS A 291 0.48 -17.28 18.85
C HIS A 291 0.09 -17.46 17.39
N GLU A 292 -1.21 -17.40 17.11
CA GLU A 292 -1.71 -17.37 15.73
C GLU A 292 -1.06 -16.23 14.94
N VAL A 293 -0.68 -16.52 13.71
CA VAL A 293 -0.23 -15.52 12.73
C VAL A 293 -1.39 -15.22 11.81
N VAL A 294 -1.97 -14.02 11.95
CA VAL A 294 -3.13 -13.63 11.19
C VAL A 294 -2.74 -12.63 10.11
N VAL A 295 -3.24 -12.84 8.91
CA VAL A 295 -2.95 -11.98 7.76
C VAL A 295 -4.23 -11.48 7.11
N PHE A 296 -4.14 -10.28 6.56
CA PHE A 296 -5.16 -9.63 5.77
C PHE A 296 -4.51 -9.02 4.55
N ASP A 297 -5.11 -9.17 3.39
CA ASP A 297 -4.69 -8.52 2.15
C ASP A 297 -5.86 -7.90 1.41
N ILE A 298 -5.59 -6.85 0.67
CA ILE A 298 -6.57 -6.15 -0.15
C ILE A 298 -5.90 -5.56 -1.39
N ASP A 299 -6.66 -5.54 -2.49
CA ASP A 299 -6.34 -4.75 -3.66
C ASP A 299 -6.70 -3.27 -3.40
N PRO A 300 -5.71 -2.37 -3.23
CA PRO A 300 -5.99 -0.98 -2.91
C PRO A 300 -6.54 -0.19 -4.11
N GLU A 301 -6.46 -0.69 -5.33
CA GLU A 301 -7.00 -0.03 -6.52
C GLU A 301 -8.53 0.08 -6.46
N ILE A 302 -9.17 -0.81 -5.70
CA ILE A 302 -10.60 -0.72 -5.45
C ILE A 302 -11.02 0.64 -4.89
N PHE A 303 -10.17 1.31 -4.13
CA PHE A 303 -10.50 2.61 -3.53
C PHE A 303 -10.51 3.74 -4.56
N THR A 304 -9.80 3.60 -5.69
CA THR A 304 -9.82 4.58 -6.78
C THR A 304 -11.11 4.52 -7.57
N ASP A 305 -11.71 3.32 -7.71
CA ASP A 305 -12.95 3.09 -8.43
C ASP A 305 -14.20 3.61 -7.71
N TYR A 306 -14.13 3.80 -6.39
CA TYR A 306 -15.28 4.17 -5.57
C TYR A 306 -15.42 5.68 -5.32
N GLY A 307 -14.75 6.52 -6.07
CA GLY A 307 -14.93 7.99 -6.12
C GLY A 307 -15.15 8.69 -4.78
N SER A 308 -15.03 9.98 -4.72
CA SER A 308 -15.24 10.76 -3.49
C SER A 308 -16.70 10.64 -3.02
N TYR A 309 -16.95 9.77 -2.06
CA TYR A 309 -18.23 9.72 -1.37
C TYR A 309 -18.39 11.00 -0.51
N ARG A 310 -19.42 11.78 -0.79
CA ARG A 310 -19.74 12.94 0.04
C ARG A 310 -20.41 12.44 1.32
N THR A 311 -19.77 12.64 2.45
CA THR A 311 -20.36 12.36 3.76
C THR A 311 -21.64 13.18 3.92
N LYS A 312 -22.77 12.51 4.07
CA LYS A 312 -24.03 13.16 4.39
C LYS A 312 -24.12 13.28 5.91
N VAL A 313 -24.19 14.49 6.39
CA VAL A 313 -24.41 14.74 7.81
C VAL A 313 -25.88 14.46 8.13
N GLU A 314 -26.12 13.62 9.12
CA GLU A 314 -27.46 13.36 9.67
C GLU A 314 -27.65 14.14 10.95
N ASP A 315 -28.87 14.58 11.23
CA ASP A 315 -29.20 15.30 12.46
C ASP A 315 -28.97 14.40 13.69
N ILE A 316 -28.48 15.00 14.76
CA ILE A 316 -28.27 14.30 16.02
C ILE A 316 -29.65 14.00 16.63
N VAL A 317 -29.91 12.72 16.88
CA VAL A 317 -31.15 12.28 17.54
C VAL A 317 -31.05 12.57 19.04
N THR A 318 -31.95 13.40 19.55
CA THR A 318 -31.97 13.84 20.97
C THR A 318 -32.80 12.97 21.88
N PHE A 319 -33.64 12.06 21.32
CA PHE A 319 -34.45 11.17 22.11
C PHE A 319 -33.61 10.04 22.72
N PRO A 320 -34.00 9.54 23.92
CA PRO A 320 -33.23 8.51 24.65
C PRO A 320 -33.21 7.17 23.91
N ILE A 321 -32.08 6.46 24.06
CA ILE A 321 -31.94 5.08 23.57
C ILE A 321 -32.56 4.12 24.58
N VAL A 322 -33.36 3.17 24.10
CA VAL A 322 -33.89 2.05 24.88
C VAL A 322 -33.08 0.79 24.54
N GLN A 323 -32.46 0.17 25.53
CA GLN A 323 -31.69 -1.06 25.35
C GLN A 323 -32.47 -2.27 25.86
N ARG A 324 -32.41 -3.40 25.14
CA ARG A 324 -32.96 -4.69 25.50
C ARG A 324 -32.01 -5.81 25.13
N ASP A 325 -31.91 -6.80 25.99
CA ASP A 325 -31.03 -7.94 25.77
C ASP A 325 -31.88 -9.20 25.50
N LEU A 326 -31.46 -9.97 24.49
CA LEU A 326 -32.09 -11.22 24.08
C LEU A 326 -31.05 -12.34 24.03
N ASN A 327 -31.32 -13.43 24.76
CA ASN A 327 -30.44 -14.60 24.75
C ASN A 327 -31.09 -15.73 23.94
N PHE A 328 -30.39 -16.15 22.85
CA PHE A 328 -30.86 -17.21 21.97
C PHE A 328 -29.97 -18.43 22.05
N LYS A 329 -30.58 -19.58 22.30
CA LYS A 329 -29.97 -20.89 22.11
C LYS A 329 -30.13 -21.32 20.65
N MET A 330 -29.04 -21.63 19.96
CA MET A 330 -29.02 -22.00 18.54
C MET A 330 -27.97 -23.06 18.24
N ASP A 331 -28.08 -23.70 17.09
CA ASP A 331 -27.06 -24.66 16.62
C ASP A 331 -25.71 -23.98 16.46
N SER A 332 -24.61 -24.70 16.79
CA SER A 332 -23.26 -24.17 16.74
C SER A 332 -22.81 -23.78 15.34
N SER A 333 -23.36 -24.41 14.29
CA SER A 333 -23.05 -24.11 12.89
C SER A 333 -23.61 -22.80 12.38
N ILE A 334 -24.63 -22.23 13.07
CA ILE A 334 -25.28 -20.96 12.67
C ILE A 334 -24.29 -19.80 12.84
N GLN A 335 -24.09 -19.04 11.79
CA GLN A 335 -23.24 -17.85 11.86
C GLN A 335 -23.97 -16.70 12.57
N VAL A 336 -23.40 -16.19 13.67
CA VAL A 336 -23.97 -15.09 14.46
C VAL A 336 -24.22 -13.84 13.60
N GLY A 337 -23.34 -13.58 12.65
CA GLY A 337 -23.49 -12.46 11.72
C GLY A 337 -24.75 -12.51 10.84
N ASP A 338 -25.23 -13.71 10.48
CA ASP A 338 -26.46 -13.86 9.71
C ASP A 338 -27.70 -13.61 10.60
N VAL A 339 -27.61 -13.96 11.87
CA VAL A 339 -28.65 -13.64 12.85
C VAL A 339 -28.73 -12.13 13.05
N VAL A 340 -27.60 -11.46 13.27
CA VAL A 340 -27.53 -9.98 13.42
C VAL A 340 -28.09 -9.27 12.17
N LYS A 341 -27.73 -9.71 10.97
CA LYS A 341 -28.28 -9.15 9.72
C LYS A 341 -29.80 -9.31 9.64
N THR A 342 -30.29 -10.47 10.02
CA THR A 342 -31.73 -10.75 10.02
C THR A 342 -32.45 -9.86 11.00
N MET A 343 -31.96 -9.72 12.24
CA MET A 343 -32.54 -8.82 13.24
C MET A 343 -32.54 -7.36 12.75
N LYS A 344 -31.40 -6.86 12.25
CA LYS A 344 -31.29 -5.48 11.75
C LYS A 344 -32.23 -5.19 10.57
N SER A 345 -32.64 -6.18 9.80
CA SER A 345 -33.53 -5.99 8.64
C SER A 345 -35.00 -5.79 9.01
N ILE A 346 -35.42 -6.06 10.26
CA ILE A 346 -36.83 -6.06 10.68
C ILE A 346 -37.37 -4.64 10.79
N ASN A 347 -36.68 -3.75 11.47
CA ASN A 347 -37.12 -2.36 11.61
C ASN A 347 -35.95 -1.40 11.69
N GLN A 348 -35.47 -0.95 10.53
CA GLN A 348 -34.30 -0.07 10.39
C GLN A 348 -34.56 1.37 10.88
N SER A 349 -35.81 1.76 11.06
CA SER A 349 -36.12 3.13 11.48
C SER A 349 -36.03 3.31 13.02
N ILE A 350 -36.18 2.24 13.78
CA ILE A 350 -36.17 2.27 15.26
C ILE A 350 -35.04 1.42 15.82
N LEU A 351 -34.79 0.22 15.28
CA LEU A 351 -33.68 -0.64 15.68
C LEU A 351 -32.35 -0.13 15.11
N GLN A 352 -31.61 0.61 15.90
CA GLN A 352 -30.38 1.26 15.48
C GLN A 352 -29.20 0.28 15.43
N ASN A 353 -29.09 -0.59 16.43
CA ASN A 353 -27.96 -1.51 16.51
C ASN A 353 -28.34 -2.85 17.16
N VAL A 354 -27.61 -3.90 16.74
CA VAL A 354 -27.67 -5.25 17.32
C VAL A 354 -26.25 -5.72 17.52
N ILE A 355 -25.87 -5.92 18.77
CA ILE A 355 -24.51 -6.29 19.17
C ILE A 355 -24.53 -7.66 19.82
N PRO A 356 -23.82 -8.68 19.32
CA PRO A 356 -23.57 -9.89 20.08
C PRO A 356 -22.61 -9.57 21.22
N VAL A 357 -23.07 -9.70 22.47
CA VAL A 357 -22.30 -9.31 23.66
C VAL A 357 -21.52 -10.49 24.21
N ASP A 358 -22.16 -11.67 24.22
CA ASP A 358 -21.55 -12.87 24.77
C ASP A 358 -21.95 -14.12 23.99
N ILE A 359 -21.06 -15.12 23.96
CA ILE A 359 -21.31 -16.41 23.34
C ILE A 359 -20.83 -17.50 24.30
N TYR A 360 -21.78 -18.28 24.80
CA TYR A 360 -21.46 -19.46 25.60
C TYR A 360 -21.65 -20.72 24.76
N GLN A 361 -20.59 -21.52 24.65
CA GLN A 361 -20.64 -22.82 24.00
C GLN A 361 -19.97 -23.87 24.89
N SER A 362 -20.71 -24.85 25.34
CA SER A 362 -20.15 -26.00 26.04
C SER A 362 -19.46 -26.92 25.04
N LYS A 363 -18.31 -27.48 25.44
CA LYS A 363 -17.52 -28.41 24.60
C LYS A 363 -18.29 -29.66 24.16
N ASP A 364 -19.31 -30.04 24.92
CA ASP A 364 -20.08 -31.29 24.73
C ASP A 364 -21.41 -31.09 24.01
N THR A 365 -21.72 -29.88 23.54
CA THR A 365 -23.03 -29.59 22.92
C THR A 365 -22.86 -29.05 21.50
N SER A 366 -23.74 -29.52 20.60
CA SER A 366 -23.88 -28.98 19.24
C SER A 366 -24.60 -27.61 19.20
N SER A 367 -24.89 -27.04 20.36
CA SER A 367 -25.60 -25.75 20.49
C SER A 367 -24.74 -24.72 21.21
N LYS A 368 -25.01 -23.46 20.90
CA LYS A 368 -24.44 -22.27 21.56
C LYS A 368 -25.54 -21.33 22.01
N ASP A 369 -25.30 -20.65 23.10
CA ASP A 369 -26.14 -19.56 23.60
C ASP A 369 -25.48 -18.24 23.22
N VAL A 370 -26.23 -17.32 22.63
CA VAL A 370 -25.71 -16.02 22.19
C VAL A 370 -26.56 -14.91 22.75
N LEU A 371 -25.95 -14.03 23.53
CA LEU A 371 -26.56 -12.83 24.07
C LEU A 371 -26.41 -11.67 23.09
N PHE A 372 -27.53 -11.11 22.66
CA PHE A 372 -27.59 -9.93 21.81
C PHE A 372 -28.12 -8.74 22.61
N SER A 373 -27.43 -7.60 22.48
CA SER A 373 -27.93 -6.31 22.98
C SER A 373 -28.47 -5.50 21.80
N LEU A 374 -29.74 -5.07 21.94
CA LEU A 374 -30.46 -4.35 20.91
C LEU A 374 -30.69 -2.91 21.37
N ASN A 375 -30.31 -1.95 20.58
CA ASN A 375 -30.50 -0.53 20.84
C ASN A 375 -31.58 0.03 19.94
N PHE A 376 -32.63 0.57 20.56
CA PHE A 376 -33.77 1.17 19.89
C PHE A 376 -33.77 2.68 20.11
N GLN A 377 -33.99 3.45 19.08
CA GLN A 377 -34.08 4.91 19.13
C GLN A 377 -34.95 5.43 17.97
N SER A 378 -35.79 6.41 18.23
CA SER A 378 -36.56 7.08 17.18
C SER A 378 -36.10 8.52 17.02
N SER A 379 -36.05 9.00 15.79
CA SER A 379 -35.80 10.41 15.48
C SER A 379 -37.02 11.32 15.68
N LYS A 380 -38.21 10.74 15.96
CA LYS A 380 -39.48 11.48 15.96
C LYS A 380 -40.08 11.63 17.33
N LYS A 381 -39.88 10.67 18.24
CA LYS A 381 -40.51 10.65 19.57
C LYS A 381 -39.70 9.79 20.55
N THR A 382 -39.95 9.99 21.86
CA THR A 382 -39.51 9.05 22.87
C THR A 382 -40.26 7.72 22.68
N LEU A 383 -39.52 6.59 22.69
CA LEU A 383 -40.13 5.27 22.55
C LEU A 383 -40.79 4.81 23.85
N GLU A 384 -41.99 4.27 23.73
CA GLU A 384 -42.70 3.61 24.81
C GLU A 384 -42.42 2.09 24.79
N ASP A 385 -42.63 1.41 25.93
CA ASP A 385 -42.42 -0.04 26.05
C ASP A 385 -43.22 -0.84 25.00
N ASN A 386 -44.42 -0.41 24.64
CA ASN A 386 -45.24 -1.07 23.62
C ASN A 386 -44.62 -0.98 22.21
N ASP A 387 -43.99 0.16 21.88
CA ASP A 387 -43.29 0.35 20.57
C ASP A 387 -42.15 -0.66 20.44
N VAL A 388 -41.41 -0.86 21.53
CA VAL A 388 -40.22 -1.75 21.57
C VAL A 388 -40.63 -3.23 21.64
N ASN A 389 -41.58 -3.56 22.49
CA ASN A 389 -42.02 -4.93 22.69
C ASN A 389 -42.61 -5.56 21.42
N SER A 390 -43.31 -4.77 20.59
CA SER A 390 -43.86 -5.25 19.32
C SER A 390 -42.71 -5.69 18.37
N ILE A 391 -41.64 -4.92 18.28
CA ILE A 391 -40.46 -5.23 17.44
C ILE A 391 -39.70 -6.44 18.01
N ILE A 392 -39.57 -6.52 19.33
CA ILE A 392 -38.94 -7.68 20.00
C ILE A 392 -39.70 -8.96 19.68
N ALA A 393 -41.03 -8.95 19.78
CA ALA A 393 -41.86 -10.12 19.46
C ALA A 393 -41.68 -10.56 17.98
N GLU A 394 -41.59 -9.61 17.07
CA GLU A 394 -41.30 -9.88 15.67
C GLU A 394 -39.89 -10.48 15.45
N ILE A 395 -38.87 -9.92 16.13
CA ILE A 395 -37.48 -10.43 16.10
C ILE A 395 -37.46 -11.88 16.59
N ILE A 396 -38.05 -12.16 17.74
CA ILE A 396 -38.11 -13.51 18.33
C ILE A 396 -38.75 -14.49 17.34
N ASN A 397 -39.88 -14.12 16.74
CA ASN A 397 -40.61 -14.98 15.81
C ASN A 397 -39.77 -15.27 14.56
N ILE A 398 -39.15 -14.25 13.95
CA ILE A 398 -38.37 -14.40 12.72
C ILE A 398 -37.09 -15.20 12.98
N VAL A 399 -36.36 -14.90 14.05
CA VAL A 399 -35.12 -15.60 14.41
C VAL A 399 -35.41 -17.07 14.75
N SER A 400 -36.49 -17.33 15.53
CA SER A 400 -36.88 -18.69 15.85
C SER A 400 -37.28 -19.51 14.62
N LYS A 401 -38.04 -18.92 13.69
CA LYS A 401 -38.44 -19.61 12.45
C LYS A 401 -37.28 -19.85 11.49
N LYS A 402 -36.41 -18.86 11.31
CA LYS A 402 -35.36 -18.92 10.29
C LYS A 402 -34.18 -19.75 10.73
N PHE A 403 -33.81 -19.69 11.99
CA PHE A 403 -32.60 -20.32 12.53
C PHE A 403 -32.89 -21.46 13.51
N ASN A 404 -34.17 -21.81 13.70
CA ASN A 404 -34.58 -22.78 14.70
C ASN A 404 -33.99 -22.47 16.10
N ALA A 405 -33.84 -21.18 16.39
CA ALA A 405 -33.28 -20.69 17.63
C ALA A 405 -34.40 -20.55 18.69
N LYS A 406 -34.07 -20.86 19.93
CA LYS A 406 -35.00 -20.72 21.05
C LYS A 406 -34.58 -19.58 21.97
N LEU A 407 -35.51 -18.67 22.27
CA LEU A 407 -35.27 -17.67 23.32
C LEU A 407 -35.07 -18.39 24.63
N ARG A 408 -34.06 -17.98 25.39
CA ARG A 408 -33.82 -18.47 26.73
C ARG A 408 -34.42 -17.47 27.71
N ASP A 409 -35.41 -17.90 28.49
CA ASP A 409 -35.91 -17.10 29.60
C ASP A 409 -34.79 -16.92 30.63
N ASN A 410 -34.59 -15.68 31.08
CA ASN A 410 -33.60 -15.35 32.11
C ASN A 410 -33.99 -15.91 33.48
#